data_53476d35d9154721a8d2f005141ad172
#
_entry.id   53476d35d9154721a8d2f005141ad172
#
_cell.length_a   1.000
_cell.length_b   1.000
_cell.length_c   1.000
_cell.angle_alpha   90.00
_cell.angle_beta   90.00
_cell.angle_gamma   90.00
#
_symmetry.space_group_name_H-M   'P 1'
#
loop_
_entity.id
_entity.type
_entity.pdbx_description
1 polymer ?
#
loop_
_entity_poly.entity_id
_entity_poly.type
_entity_poly.pdbx_seq_one_letter_code
_entity_poly.pdbx_strand_id
1 'polypeptide(L)'
;MERHNKKRLLAFIPYLALTALAVLGIINIKWLINVLAGLWNILSPLVIGCAMAYVLNLIMRRLEKLYFPKSEKRIVKASKRPVCLVLSLLLVFILLGLVMGLIVPEIVNIFVVMGETLPVYGEKIRKLLMEYDSQLPVVGDYIEEYLQNGGIDWNTILAKAVEFAKNGVGGLLTSTISVVASVVGGVVNFFIGLIFAIYILYNKEKLASQITRLMKSYMKPENSARLSYFCSTADKCFSSFIVGQCTEAVILGVLCALGMAILRIPYASTIGTLIGATALIPIVGAYIGAIVGALMILVVDPIKALWFIIFLVILQQVEGNVIYPKVVGSSIGLPGMWVLAAVTVGGGLGGIPGMLFGVPTAATVYKLLQNDVRRRERAAAEEDHEADEAPQAEDNTANEQSGSQTDSQSDNSSVT
;
A
#
# COMPACT_ATOMS: atom_id res chain seq x y z
N MET A 1 -34.85 40.87 36.38
CA MET A 1 -33.88 39.79 36.66
C MET A 1 -34.23 38.45 35.97
N GLU A 2 -35.48 38.08 35.81
CA GLU A 2 -35.89 36.77 35.24
C GLU A 2 -35.55 36.57 33.75
N ARG A 3 -35.59 37.59 32.91
CA ARG A 3 -35.31 37.46 31.46
C ARG A 3 -33.84 37.17 31.13
N HIS A 4 -32.91 37.56 31.99
CA HIS A 4 -31.48 37.33 31.79
C HIS A 4 -31.07 35.90 32.16
N ASN A 5 -31.70 35.31 33.17
CA ASN A 5 -31.49 33.90 33.55
C ASN A 5 -32.05 32.92 32.51
N LYS A 6 -33.21 33.22 31.91
CA LYS A 6 -33.78 32.38 30.82
C LYS A 6 -32.89 32.32 29.59
N LYS A 7 -32.23 33.40 29.17
CA LYS A 7 -31.31 33.41 28.05
C LYS A 7 -30.03 32.61 28.34
N ARG A 8 -29.52 32.65 29.57
CA ARG A 8 -28.35 31.81 29.97
C ARG A 8 -28.75 30.35 30.06
N LEU A 9 -29.92 30.00 30.58
CA LEU A 9 -30.40 28.61 30.62
C LEU A 9 -30.57 28.04 29.20
N LEU A 10 -31.13 28.79 28.25
CA LEU A 10 -31.29 28.40 26.86
C LEU A 10 -29.95 28.21 26.14
N ALA A 11 -28.89 28.94 26.52
CA ALA A 11 -27.56 28.76 26.00
C ALA A 11 -26.86 27.48 26.50
N PHE A 12 -27.26 26.93 27.66
CA PHE A 12 -26.72 25.68 28.21
C PHE A 12 -27.37 24.41 27.62
N ILE A 13 -28.61 24.54 27.06
CA ILE A 13 -29.34 23.39 26.49
C ILE A 13 -28.54 22.67 25.39
N PRO A 14 -27.91 23.32 24.41
CA PRO A 14 -27.17 22.62 23.39
C PRO A 14 -25.92 21.92 23.94
N TYR A 15 -25.28 22.45 24.97
CA TYR A 15 -24.15 21.78 25.63
C TYR A 15 -24.60 20.57 26.43
N LEU A 16 -25.73 20.67 27.14
CA LEU A 16 -26.33 19.56 27.87
C LEU A 16 -26.82 18.45 26.92
N ALA A 17 -27.39 18.83 25.77
CA ALA A 17 -27.79 17.89 24.74
C ALA A 17 -26.57 17.19 24.11
N LEU A 18 -25.48 17.92 23.88
CA LEU A 18 -24.25 17.38 23.34
C LEU A 18 -23.59 16.40 24.34
N THR A 19 -23.54 16.76 25.63
CA THR A 19 -23.02 15.88 26.70
C THR A 19 -23.89 14.64 26.89
N ALA A 20 -25.20 14.78 26.87
CA ALA A 20 -26.13 13.65 26.94
C ALA A 20 -25.96 12.72 25.72
N LEU A 21 -25.81 13.27 24.53
CA LEU A 21 -25.56 12.52 23.31
C LEU A 21 -24.22 11.78 23.38
N ALA A 22 -23.17 12.43 23.91
CA ALA A 22 -21.86 11.81 24.11
C ALA A 22 -21.91 10.66 25.12
N VAL A 23 -22.59 10.84 26.22
CA VAL A 23 -22.79 9.81 27.25
C VAL A 23 -23.59 8.63 26.71
N LEU A 24 -24.70 8.89 25.99
CA LEU A 24 -25.48 7.85 25.31
C LEU A 24 -24.64 7.12 24.25
N GLY A 25 -23.75 7.81 23.52
CA GLY A 25 -22.80 7.22 22.58
C GLY A 25 -21.79 6.30 23.25
N ILE A 26 -21.27 6.70 24.42
CA ILE A 26 -20.33 5.89 25.22
C ILE A 26 -21.03 4.65 25.80
N ILE A 27 -22.23 4.79 26.32
CA ILE A 27 -23.02 3.67 26.89
C ILE A 27 -23.36 2.65 25.79
N ASN A 28 -23.67 3.11 24.58
CA ASN A 28 -24.05 2.26 23.45
C ASN A 28 -22.89 2.04 22.47
N ILE A 29 -21.62 2.16 22.89
CA ILE A 29 -20.45 2.05 22.01
C ILE A 29 -20.41 0.73 21.23
N LYS A 30 -20.82 -0.38 21.87
CA LYS A 30 -20.91 -1.69 21.22
C LYS A 30 -21.94 -1.72 20.08
N TRP A 31 -23.11 -1.11 20.30
CA TRP A 31 -24.13 -0.98 19.27
C TRP A 31 -23.63 -0.11 18.10
N LEU A 32 -22.99 1.01 18.40
CA LEU A 32 -22.41 1.91 17.39
C LEU A 32 -21.32 1.19 16.56
N ILE A 33 -20.44 0.44 17.23
CA ILE A 33 -19.41 -0.38 16.55
C ILE A 33 -20.07 -1.43 15.66
N ASN A 34 -21.11 -2.11 16.13
CA ASN A 34 -21.82 -3.11 15.32
C ASN A 34 -22.53 -2.49 14.09
N VAL A 35 -23.12 -1.32 14.23
CA VAL A 35 -23.72 -0.58 13.12
C VAL A 35 -22.65 -0.15 12.11
N LEU A 36 -21.52 0.40 12.58
CA LEU A 36 -20.39 0.76 11.74
C LEU A 36 -19.79 -0.45 11.03
N ALA A 37 -19.62 -1.57 11.73
CA ALA A 37 -19.16 -2.82 11.13
C ALA A 37 -20.16 -3.36 10.08
N GLY A 38 -21.46 -3.27 10.37
CA GLY A 38 -22.51 -3.62 9.40
C GLY A 38 -22.46 -2.74 8.14
N LEU A 39 -22.33 -1.43 8.31
CA LEU A 39 -22.14 -0.50 7.19
C LEU A 39 -20.86 -0.79 6.40
N TRP A 40 -19.77 -1.09 7.10
CA TRP A 40 -18.50 -1.48 6.44
C TRP A 40 -18.68 -2.74 5.61
N ASN A 41 -19.35 -3.77 6.11
CA ASN A 41 -19.62 -4.99 5.36
C ASN A 41 -20.44 -4.75 4.09
N ILE A 42 -21.41 -3.83 4.15
CA ILE A 42 -22.24 -3.46 2.99
C ILE A 42 -21.41 -2.65 1.97
N LEU A 43 -20.54 -1.76 2.44
CA LEU A 43 -19.73 -0.89 1.58
C LEU A 43 -18.45 -1.56 1.08
N SER A 44 -17.99 -2.64 1.72
CA SER A 44 -16.73 -3.30 1.39
C SER A 44 -16.61 -3.72 -0.09
N PRO A 45 -17.63 -4.29 -0.76
CA PRO A 45 -17.53 -4.63 -2.18
C PRO A 45 -17.36 -3.39 -3.07
N LEU A 46 -17.98 -2.26 -2.70
CA LEU A 46 -17.82 -1.00 -3.43
C LEU A 46 -16.40 -0.44 -3.25
N VAL A 47 -15.85 -0.45 -2.02
CA VAL A 47 -14.48 -0.01 -1.73
C VAL A 47 -13.47 -0.88 -2.48
N ILE A 48 -13.65 -2.21 -2.44
CA ILE A 48 -12.84 -3.16 -3.21
C ILE A 48 -12.95 -2.86 -4.69
N GLY A 49 -14.16 -2.64 -5.20
CA GLY A 49 -14.40 -2.28 -6.60
C GLY A 49 -13.72 -0.97 -7.01
N CYS A 50 -13.74 0.06 -6.17
CA CYS A 50 -13.00 1.30 -6.40
C CYS A 50 -11.47 1.08 -6.44
N ALA A 51 -10.94 0.29 -5.51
CA ALA A 51 -9.52 -0.05 -5.48
C ALA A 51 -9.10 -0.84 -6.75
N MET A 52 -9.88 -1.85 -7.13
CA MET A 52 -9.66 -2.62 -8.36
C MET A 52 -9.76 -1.73 -9.60
N ALA A 53 -10.78 -0.86 -9.66
CA ALA A 53 -10.94 0.11 -10.75
C ALA A 53 -9.73 1.03 -10.86
N TYR A 54 -9.18 1.48 -9.74
CA TYR A 54 -7.99 2.33 -9.72
C TYR A 54 -6.77 1.61 -10.31
N VAL A 55 -6.48 0.39 -9.84
CA VAL A 55 -5.35 -0.41 -10.34
C VAL A 55 -5.50 -0.72 -11.83
N LEU A 56 -6.69 -1.21 -12.24
CA LEU A 56 -7.00 -1.48 -13.65
C LEU A 56 -6.88 -0.21 -14.52
N ASN A 57 -7.30 0.95 -14.00
CA ASN A 57 -7.19 2.22 -14.72
C ASN A 57 -5.73 2.62 -15.01
N LEU A 58 -4.77 2.27 -14.14
CA LEU A 58 -3.36 2.53 -14.40
C LEU A 58 -2.86 1.76 -15.64
N ILE A 59 -3.24 0.49 -15.76
CA ILE A 59 -2.94 -0.35 -16.91
C ILE A 59 -3.69 0.16 -18.14
N MET A 60 -4.98 0.42 -18.00
CA MET A 60 -5.84 0.91 -19.06
C MET A 60 -5.36 2.24 -19.64
N ARG A 61 -4.93 3.21 -18.80
CA ARG A 61 -4.34 4.49 -19.24
C ARG A 61 -3.09 4.28 -20.12
N ARG A 62 -2.27 3.26 -19.85
CA ARG A 62 -1.10 2.92 -20.70
C ARG A 62 -1.53 2.26 -21.99
N LEU A 63 -2.47 1.33 -21.94
CA LEU A 63 -3.03 0.68 -23.12
C LEU A 63 -3.76 1.68 -24.02
N GLU A 64 -4.52 2.62 -23.45
CA GLU A 64 -5.18 3.70 -24.20
C GLU A 64 -4.19 4.60 -24.95
N LYS A 65 -2.96 4.79 -24.44
CA LYS A 65 -1.89 5.55 -25.13
C LYS A 65 -1.25 4.74 -26.26
N LEU A 66 -1.19 3.40 -26.12
CA LEU A 66 -0.65 2.50 -27.13
C LEU A 66 -1.66 2.17 -28.23
N TYR A 67 -2.97 2.18 -27.92
CA TYR A 67 -4.03 1.84 -28.86
C TYR A 67 -4.22 2.95 -29.89
N PHE A 68 -3.68 2.77 -31.08
CA PHE A 68 -3.78 3.64 -32.26
C PHE A 68 -3.72 5.15 -31.94
N PRO A 69 -2.59 5.70 -31.46
CA PRO A 69 -2.49 7.07 -30.95
C PRO A 69 -2.79 8.14 -32.02
N LYS A 70 -2.60 7.82 -33.30
CA LYS A 70 -2.77 8.77 -34.43
C LYS A 70 -4.07 8.58 -35.24
N SER A 71 -4.96 7.63 -34.83
CA SER A 71 -6.18 7.35 -35.60
C SER A 71 -7.35 8.25 -35.19
N GLU A 72 -7.87 8.99 -36.13
CA GLU A 72 -9.05 9.85 -35.93
C GLU A 72 -10.39 9.17 -36.28
N LYS A 73 -10.35 7.92 -36.76
CA LYS A 73 -11.58 7.19 -37.15
C LYS A 73 -12.53 7.06 -35.98
N ARG A 74 -13.82 7.42 -36.20
CA ARG A 74 -14.89 7.39 -35.18
C ARG A 74 -15.08 6.03 -34.53
N ILE A 75 -14.89 4.95 -35.29
CA ILE A 75 -14.99 3.55 -34.82
C ILE A 75 -13.85 3.25 -33.82
N VAL A 76 -12.62 3.70 -34.11
CA VAL A 76 -11.45 3.48 -33.24
C VAL A 76 -11.61 4.27 -31.92
N LYS A 77 -12.13 5.50 -31.98
CA LYS A 77 -12.43 6.30 -30.77
C LYS A 77 -13.53 5.67 -29.91
N ALA A 78 -14.56 5.09 -30.53
CA ALA A 78 -15.66 4.44 -29.81
C ALA A 78 -15.24 3.08 -29.19
N SER A 79 -14.43 2.28 -29.90
CA SER A 79 -13.97 0.97 -29.44
C SER A 79 -12.77 1.02 -28.48
N LYS A 80 -12.06 2.15 -28.44
CA LYS A 80 -10.83 2.31 -27.63
C LYS A 80 -11.04 1.92 -26.16
N ARG A 81 -12.10 2.36 -25.52
CA ARG A 81 -12.38 2.10 -24.12
C ARG A 81 -12.77 0.67 -23.83
N PRO A 82 -13.82 0.09 -24.45
CA PRO A 82 -14.19 -1.28 -24.15
C PRO A 82 -13.06 -2.27 -24.47
N VAL A 83 -12.32 -2.05 -25.56
CA VAL A 83 -11.18 -2.89 -25.92
C VAL A 83 -10.04 -2.77 -24.88
N CYS A 84 -9.63 -1.56 -24.50
CA CYS A 84 -8.58 -1.37 -23.50
C CYS A 84 -9.01 -1.89 -22.11
N LEU A 85 -10.29 -1.79 -21.75
CA LEU A 85 -10.83 -2.34 -20.52
C LEU A 85 -10.74 -3.88 -20.52
N VAL A 86 -11.25 -4.53 -21.57
CA VAL A 86 -11.17 -5.99 -21.70
C VAL A 86 -9.72 -6.46 -21.72
N LEU A 87 -8.85 -5.77 -22.45
CA LEU A 87 -7.43 -6.12 -22.55
C LEU A 87 -6.71 -5.94 -21.20
N SER A 88 -7.01 -4.88 -20.44
CA SER A 88 -6.44 -4.69 -19.10
C SER A 88 -6.90 -5.75 -18.11
N LEU A 89 -8.17 -6.14 -18.18
CA LEU A 89 -8.75 -7.20 -17.36
C LEU A 89 -8.11 -8.55 -17.70
N LEU A 90 -8.05 -8.89 -18.99
CA LEU A 90 -7.45 -10.11 -19.47
C LEU A 90 -5.97 -10.20 -19.08
N LEU A 91 -5.21 -9.13 -19.21
CA LEU A 91 -3.80 -9.06 -18.81
C LEU A 91 -3.63 -9.35 -17.31
N VAL A 92 -4.48 -8.76 -16.45
CA VAL A 92 -4.43 -9.03 -15.00
C VAL A 92 -4.81 -10.48 -14.71
N PHE A 93 -5.83 -11.03 -15.33
CA PHE A 93 -6.20 -12.42 -15.11
C PHE A 93 -5.16 -13.41 -15.63
N ILE A 94 -4.52 -13.13 -16.77
CA ILE A 94 -3.39 -13.94 -17.26
C ILE A 94 -2.23 -13.90 -16.28
N LEU A 95 -1.87 -12.70 -15.78
CA LEU A 95 -0.78 -12.55 -14.82
C LEU A 95 -1.08 -13.31 -13.51
N LEU A 96 -2.29 -13.14 -12.97
CA LEU A 96 -2.71 -13.87 -11.77
C LEU A 96 -2.74 -15.39 -12.00
N GLY A 97 -3.26 -15.84 -13.14
CA GLY A 97 -3.29 -17.25 -13.51
C GLY A 97 -1.89 -17.84 -13.65
N LEU A 98 -0.94 -17.08 -14.22
CA LEU A 98 0.45 -17.50 -14.35
C LEU A 98 1.12 -17.61 -12.97
N VAL A 99 0.95 -16.59 -12.11
CA VAL A 99 1.50 -16.60 -10.75
C VAL A 99 0.92 -17.77 -9.94
N MET A 100 -0.40 -17.94 -9.96
CA MET A 100 -1.07 -19.05 -9.26
C MET A 100 -0.67 -20.42 -9.82
N GLY A 101 -0.58 -20.55 -11.15
CA GLY A 101 -0.18 -21.80 -11.82
C GLY A 101 1.26 -22.21 -11.56
N LEU A 102 2.17 -21.26 -11.25
CA LEU A 102 3.55 -21.55 -10.87
C LEU A 102 3.70 -21.83 -9.37
N ILE A 103 3.00 -21.06 -8.53
CA ILE A 103 3.22 -21.11 -7.07
C ILE A 103 2.42 -22.24 -6.43
N VAL A 104 1.13 -22.38 -6.76
CA VAL A 104 0.23 -23.32 -6.05
C VAL A 104 0.66 -24.78 -6.20
N PRO A 105 0.97 -25.31 -7.39
CA PRO A 105 1.39 -26.70 -7.52
C PRO A 105 2.65 -27.01 -6.71
N GLU A 106 3.58 -26.05 -6.68
CA GLU A 106 4.86 -26.23 -6.01
C GLU A 106 4.75 -26.17 -4.49
N ILE A 107 3.94 -25.25 -3.96
CA ILE A 107 3.62 -25.23 -2.52
C ILE A 107 3.00 -26.55 -2.09
N VAL A 108 2.11 -27.10 -2.90
CA VAL A 108 1.49 -28.41 -2.63
C VAL A 108 2.52 -29.52 -2.62
N ASN A 109 3.38 -29.58 -3.64
CA ASN A 109 4.47 -30.55 -3.71
C ASN A 109 5.37 -30.49 -2.47
N ILE A 110 5.67 -29.31 -1.97
CA ILE A 110 6.49 -29.13 -0.77
C ILE A 110 5.80 -29.72 0.45
N PHE A 111 4.51 -29.45 0.63
CA PHE A 111 3.79 -30.04 1.77
C PHE A 111 3.76 -31.55 1.69
N VAL A 112 3.65 -32.14 0.50
CA VAL A 112 3.72 -33.59 0.30
C VAL A 112 5.11 -34.12 0.65
N VAL A 113 6.16 -33.52 0.09
CA VAL A 113 7.56 -33.92 0.35
C VAL A 113 7.96 -33.66 1.82
N MET A 114 7.50 -32.58 2.42
CA MET A 114 7.70 -32.32 3.87
C MET A 114 7.07 -33.41 4.73
N GLY A 115 5.85 -33.84 4.39
CA GLY A 115 5.17 -34.91 5.12
C GLY A 115 5.90 -36.25 5.07
N GLU A 116 6.54 -36.56 3.94
CA GLU A 116 7.32 -37.75 3.76
C GLU A 116 8.73 -37.67 4.39
N THR A 117 9.34 -36.51 4.37
CA THR A 117 10.76 -36.29 4.68
C THR A 117 11.00 -35.87 6.13
N LEU A 118 10.09 -35.09 6.73
CA LEU A 118 10.20 -34.64 8.14
C LEU A 118 10.29 -35.81 9.16
N PRO A 119 9.50 -36.86 9.05
CA PRO A 119 9.64 -38.01 9.96
C PRO A 119 11.03 -38.64 9.88
N VAL A 120 11.61 -38.74 8.67
CA VAL A 120 12.95 -39.31 8.44
C VAL A 120 14.04 -38.42 9.03
N TYR A 121 13.93 -37.11 8.91
CA TYR A 121 14.86 -36.17 9.54
C TYR A 121 14.68 -36.16 11.06
N GLY A 122 13.46 -36.23 11.57
CA GLY A 122 13.16 -36.35 12.99
C GLY A 122 13.84 -37.58 13.59
N GLU A 123 13.80 -38.74 12.90
CA GLU A 123 14.52 -39.95 13.32
C GLU A 123 16.04 -39.81 13.25
N LYS A 124 16.59 -39.15 12.22
CA LYS A 124 18.02 -38.86 12.11
C LYS A 124 18.51 -37.94 13.23
N ILE A 125 17.78 -36.87 13.50
CA ILE A 125 18.08 -35.91 14.57
C ILE A 125 18.00 -36.63 15.92
N ARG A 126 17.00 -37.46 16.15
CA ARG A 126 16.86 -38.28 17.36
C ARG A 126 18.05 -39.22 17.53
N LYS A 127 18.51 -39.93 16.49
CA LYS A 127 19.68 -40.78 16.52
C LYS A 127 20.96 -40.01 16.83
N LEU A 128 21.17 -38.85 16.18
CA LEU A 128 22.31 -37.98 16.46
C LEU A 128 22.29 -37.43 17.89
N LEU A 129 21.12 -37.04 18.39
CA LEU A 129 20.97 -36.58 19.77
C LEU A 129 21.22 -37.71 20.78
N MET A 130 20.74 -38.92 20.52
CA MET A 130 21.03 -40.07 21.36
C MET A 130 22.52 -40.46 21.34
N GLU A 131 23.23 -40.28 20.24
CA GLU A 131 24.67 -40.49 20.12
C GLU A 131 25.48 -39.43 20.88
N TYR A 132 24.95 -38.20 21.01
CA TYR A 132 25.55 -37.10 21.78
C TYR A 132 25.01 -36.97 23.22
N ASP A 133 24.00 -37.76 23.64
CA ASP A 133 23.30 -37.70 24.94
C ASP A 133 24.25 -37.87 26.14
N SER A 134 25.39 -38.49 25.94
CA SER A 134 26.44 -38.60 26.97
C SER A 134 27.09 -37.27 27.36
N GLN A 135 26.84 -36.17 26.62
CA GLN A 135 27.49 -34.88 26.85
C GLN A 135 26.53 -33.71 27.19
N LEU A 136 25.21 -33.84 26.98
CA LEU A 136 24.23 -32.77 27.22
C LEU A 136 22.85 -33.27 27.68
N PRO A 137 22.72 -33.77 28.95
CA PRO A 137 21.48 -34.40 29.41
C PRO A 137 20.25 -33.49 29.50
N VAL A 138 20.43 -32.15 29.58
CA VAL A 138 19.33 -31.19 29.77
C VAL A 138 18.57 -30.92 28.49
N VAL A 139 19.16 -31.12 27.31
CA VAL A 139 18.52 -30.82 26.03
C VAL A 139 17.67 -31.99 25.55
N GLY A 140 18.05 -33.23 25.91
CA GLY A 140 17.33 -34.45 25.55
C GLY A 140 15.90 -34.46 26.11
N ASP A 141 15.75 -34.17 27.40
CA ASP A 141 14.47 -34.20 28.13
C ASP A 141 13.47 -33.16 27.54
N TYR A 142 13.92 -31.97 27.21
CA TYR A 142 13.07 -30.94 26.60
C TYR A 142 12.59 -31.31 25.18
N ILE A 143 13.44 -31.96 24.41
CA ILE A 143 13.09 -32.39 23.04
C ILE A 143 12.15 -33.59 23.09
N GLU A 144 12.36 -34.50 24.01
CA GLU A 144 11.51 -35.68 24.19
C GLU A 144 10.12 -35.30 24.69
N GLU A 145 10.01 -34.35 25.62
CA GLU A 145 8.75 -33.78 26.08
C GLU A 145 7.99 -33.00 24.95
N TYR A 146 8.71 -32.29 24.10
CA TYR A 146 8.12 -31.58 22.97
C TYR A 146 7.66 -32.50 21.84
N LEU A 147 8.35 -33.60 21.61
CA LEU A 147 7.99 -34.62 20.62
C LEU A 147 6.87 -35.56 21.09
N GLN A 148 6.80 -35.85 22.43
CA GLN A 148 5.74 -36.67 23.01
C GLN A 148 4.43 -35.90 23.27
N ASN A 149 4.51 -34.62 23.63
CA ASN A 149 3.34 -33.80 23.96
C ASN A 149 2.64 -33.11 22.73
N GLY A 150 2.78 -33.68 21.53
CA GLY A 150 2.00 -33.24 20.38
C GLY A 150 2.55 -31.96 19.76
N GLY A 151 3.84 -31.94 19.47
CA GLY A 151 4.42 -31.06 18.47
C GLY A 151 3.52 -31.07 17.22
N ILE A 152 3.42 -29.99 16.56
CA ILE A 152 2.56 -29.70 15.38
C ILE A 152 2.11 -31.00 14.70
N ASP A 153 0.81 -31.31 14.73
CA ASP A 153 0.25 -32.49 14.06
C ASP A 153 0.34 -32.28 12.53
N TRP A 154 1.53 -32.61 12.02
CA TRP A 154 1.88 -32.51 10.61
C TRP A 154 0.94 -33.34 9.75
N ASN A 155 0.41 -34.47 10.27
CA ASN A 155 -0.55 -35.29 9.54
C ASN A 155 -1.87 -34.56 9.30
N THR A 156 -2.36 -33.82 10.28
CA THR A 156 -3.56 -33.01 10.14
C THR A 156 -3.32 -31.80 9.22
N ILE A 157 -2.18 -31.13 9.32
CA ILE A 157 -1.83 -30.01 8.42
C ILE A 157 -1.63 -30.52 7.01
N LEU A 158 -0.92 -31.63 6.84
CA LEU A 158 -0.68 -32.25 5.55
C LEU A 158 -1.98 -32.76 4.92
N ALA A 159 -2.82 -33.45 5.69
CA ALA A 159 -4.12 -33.91 5.20
C ALA A 159 -4.96 -32.75 4.68
N LYS A 160 -5.00 -31.63 5.41
CA LYS A 160 -5.70 -30.41 4.99
C LYS A 160 -5.08 -29.76 3.76
N ALA A 161 -3.76 -29.71 3.66
CA ALA A 161 -3.05 -29.16 2.51
C ALA A 161 -3.22 -30.02 1.26
N VAL A 162 -3.12 -31.35 1.40
CA VAL A 162 -3.35 -32.32 0.30
C VAL A 162 -4.81 -32.33 -0.13
N GLU A 163 -5.73 -32.23 0.82
CA GLU A 163 -7.17 -32.11 0.55
C GLU A 163 -7.48 -30.82 -0.19
N PHE A 164 -6.90 -29.71 0.22
CA PHE A 164 -6.97 -28.42 -0.48
C PHE A 164 -6.43 -28.54 -1.91
N ALA A 165 -5.31 -29.25 -2.09
CA ALA A 165 -4.68 -29.41 -3.39
C ALA A 165 -5.41 -30.34 -4.34
N LYS A 166 -5.86 -31.50 -3.84
CA LYS A 166 -6.56 -32.54 -4.63
C LYS A 166 -7.97 -32.11 -5.04
N ASN A 167 -8.66 -31.41 -4.16
CA ASN A 167 -10.05 -31.08 -4.32
C ASN A 167 -10.26 -29.64 -4.84
N GLY A 168 -9.19 -28.83 -4.91
CA GLY A 168 -9.27 -27.42 -5.30
C GLY A 168 -10.29 -26.65 -4.48
N VAL A 169 -10.94 -25.67 -5.10
CA VAL A 169 -12.02 -24.89 -4.47
C VAL A 169 -13.22 -25.78 -4.11
N GLY A 170 -13.40 -26.93 -4.77
CA GLY A 170 -14.48 -27.89 -4.51
C GLY A 170 -14.30 -28.73 -3.24
N GLY A 171 -13.06 -29.02 -2.83
CA GLY A 171 -12.77 -29.82 -1.64
C GLY A 171 -12.94 -29.10 -0.31
N LEU A 172 -12.98 -27.78 -0.32
CA LEU A 172 -13.28 -26.96 0.87
C LEU A 172 -14.73 -27.13 1.34
N LEU A 173 -15.59 -27.73 0.54
CA LEU A 173 -17.00 -27.94 0.87
C LEU A 173 -17.26 -28.96 1.98
N THR A 174 -16.29 -29.79 2.33
CA THR A 174 -16.46 -30.88 3.30
C THR A 174 -15.87 -30.64 4.68
N SER A 175 -14.93 -29.69 4.84
CA SER A 175 -14.22 -29.50 6.10
C SER A 175 -14.41 -28.14 6.78
N THR A 176 -15.56 -27.85 7.29
CA THR A 176 -15.92 -26.71 8.14
C THR A 176 -16.68 -25.61 7.39
N ILE A 177 -17.98 -25.58 7.58
CA ILE A 177 -18.93 -24.58 7.06
C ILE A 177 -18.45 -23.13 7.19
N SER A 178 -17.66 -22.82 8.22
CA SER A 178 -17.12 -21.46 8.47
C SER A 178 -16.01 -21.05 7.49
N VAL A 179 -15.12 -21.96 7.10
CA VAL A 179 -14.04 -21.68 6.12
C VAL A 179 -14.64 -21.55 4.72
N VAL A 180 -15.57 -22.44 4.38
CA VAL A 180 -16.31 -22.35 3.11
C VAL A 180 -17.09 -21.05 3.01
N ALA A 181 -17.83 -20.67 4.05
CA ALA A 181 -18.57 -19.43 4.07
C ALA A 181 -17.65 -18.21 3.88
N SER A 182 -16.44 -18.23 4.49
CA SER A 182 -15.46 -17.16 4.36
C SER A 182 -14.88 -17.09 2.94
N VAL A 183 -14.54 -18.21 2.32
CA VAL A 183 -14.01 -18.28 0.95
C VAL A 183 -15.08 -17.91 -0.07
N VAL A 184 -16.29 -18.46 0.06
CA VAL A 184 -17.42 -18.13 -0.81
C VAL A 184 -17.77 -16.65 -0.68
N GLY A 185 -17.83 -16.13 0.57
CA GLY A 185 -18.03 -14.70 0.82
C GLY A 185 -16.95 -13.83 0.17
N GLY A 186 -15.69 -14.24 0.25
CA GLY A 186 -14.56 -13.57 -0.40
C GLY A 186 -14.68 -13.56 -1.91
N VAL A 187 -15.00 -14.70 -2.52
CA VAL A 187 -15.21 -14.85 -3.98
C VAL A 187 -16.40 -14.00 -4.45
N VAL A 188 -17.52 -14.04 -3.74
CA VAL A 188 -18.70 -13.23 -4.07
C VAL A 188 -18.36 -11.74 -3.99
N ASN A 189 -17.69 -11.29 -2.91
CA ASN A 189 -17.27 -9.90 -2.76
C ASN A 189 -16.27 -9.47 -3.85
N PHE A 190 -15.38 -10.37 -4.27
CA PHE A 190 -14.45 -10.12 -5.38
C PHE A 190 -15.21 -9.91 -6.71
N PHE A 191 -16.16 -10.78 -7.05
CA PHE A 191 -16.94 -10.65 -8.29
C PHE A 191 -17.83 -9.40 -8.27
N ILE A 192 -18.48 -9.10 -7.14
CA ILE A 192 -19.25 -7.86 -6.98
C ILE A 192 -18.33 -6.65 -7.13
N GLY A 193 -17.16 -6.66 -6.48
CA GLY A 193 -16.14 -5.62 -6.62
C GLY A 193 -15.66 -5.46 -8.05
N LEU A 194 -15.47 -6.56 -8.78
CA LEU A 194 -15.08 -6.56 -10.19
C LEU A 194 -16.17 -5.94 -11.08
N ILE A 195 -17.43 -6.26 -10.84
CA ILE A 195 -18.55 -5.62 -11.55
C ILE A 195 -18.55 -4.11 -11.29
N PHE A 196 -18.41 -3.68 -10.04
CA PHE A 196 -18.27 -2.26 -9.71
C PHE A 196 -17.05 -1.62 -10.40
N ALA A 197 -15.90 -2.31 -10.41
CA ALA A 197 -14.70 -1.81 -11.09
C ALA A 197 -14.93 -1.59 -12.58
N ILE A 198 -15.56 -2.55 -13.27
CA ILE A 198 -15.91 -2.43 -14.68
C ILE A 198 -16.86 -1.25 -14.91
N TYR A 199 -17.91 -1.11 -14.08
CA TYR A 199 -18.87 0.00 -14.17
C TYR A 199 -18.20 1.36 -13.97
N ILE A 200 -17.32 1.48 -12.99
CA ILE A 200 -16.56 2.70 -12.70
C ILE A 200 -15.66 3.05 -13.89
N LEU A 201 -14.89 2.07 -14.40
CA LEU A 201 -13.98 2.32 -15.52
C LEU A 201 -14.72 2.68 -16.81
N TYR A 202 -15.83 2.01 -17.10
CA TYR A 202 -16.65 2.31 -18.27
C TYR A 202 -17.20 3.72 -18.23
N ASN A 203 -17.63 4.19 -17.03
CA ASN A 203 -18.25 5.49 -16.83
C ASN A 203 -17.31 6.55 -16.21
N LYS A 204 -15.99 6.31 -16.17
CA LYS A 204 -15.02 7.15 -15.41
C LYS A 204 -15.14 8.66 -15.70
N GLU A 205 -15.34 9.05 -16.96
CA GLU A 205 -15.45 10.48 -17.32
C GLU A 205 -16.78 11.09 -16.91
N LYS A 206 -17.88 10.33 -17.06
CA LYS A 206 -19.20 10.78 -16.63
C LYS A 206 -19.23 10.97 -15.10
N LEU A 207 -18.66 10.02 -14.36
CA LEU A 207 -18.51 10.10 -12.91
C LEU A 207 -17.62 11.29 -12.50
N ALA A 208 -16.47 11.47 -13.14
CA ALA A 208 -15.59 12.60 -12.88
C ALA A 208 -16.28 13.95 -13.16
N SER A 209 -17.02 14.06 -14.28
CA SER A 209 -17.79 15.25 -14.63
C SER A 209 -18.89 15.55 -13.60
N GLN A 210 -19.63 14.51 -13.16
CA GLN A 210 -20.67 14.65 -12.12
C GLN A 210 -20.08 15.11 -10.79
N ILE A 211 -18.98 14.51 -10.34
CA ILE A 211 -18.30 14.90 -9.10
C ILE A 211 -17.78 16.33 -9.20
N THR A 212 -17.15 16.70 -10.31
CA THR A 212 -16.64 18.06 -10.53
C THR A 212 -17.78 19.08 -10.53
N ARG A 213 -18.92 18.76 -11.17
CA ARG A 213 -20.11 19.61 -11.18
C ARG A 213 -20.68 19.80 -9.77
N LEU A 214 -20.76 18.69 -8.99
CA LEU A 214 -21.23 18.72 -7.60
C LEU A 214 -20.32 19.62 -6.75
N MET A 215 -19.00 19.41 -6.84
CA MET A 215 -18.01 20.23 -6.13
C MET A 215 -18.15 21.71 -6.43
N LYS A 216 -18.26 22.08 -7.72
CA LYS A 216 -18.42 23.49 -8.14
C LYS A 216 -19.74 24.11 -7.68
N SER A 217 -20.82 23.31 -7.53
CA SER A 217 -22.14 23.80 -7.14
C SER A 217 -22.30 23.98 -5.62
N TYR A 218 -21.66 23.13 -4.81
CA TYR A 218 -21.86 23.12 -3.35
C TYR A 218 -20.66 23.65 -2.56
N MET A 219 -19.48 23.76 -3.16
CA MET A 219 -18.27 24.20 -2.46
C MET A 219 -17.85 25.59 -2.94
N LYS A 220 -17.28 26.38 -2.00
CA LYS A 220 -16.62 27.64 -2.36
C LYS A 220 -15.45 27.37 -3.31
N PRO A 221 -15.13 28.29 -4.26
CA PRO A 221 -14.05 28.08 -5.24
C PRO A 221 -12.70 27.68 -4.62
N GLU A 222 -12.35 28.28 -3.50
CA GLU A 222 -11.11 27.97 -2.76
C GLU A 222 -11.08 26.52 -2.24
N ASN A 223 -12.18 26.04 -1.65
CA ASN A 223 -12.28 24.68 -1.14
C ASN A 223 -12.30 23.65 -2.27
N SER A 224 -12.96 23.98 -3.40
CA SER A 224 -12.94 23.16 -4.61
C SER A 224 -11.54 23.03 -5.18
N ALA A 225 -10.76 24.14 -5.21
CA ALA A 225 -9.36 24.12 -5.64
C ALA A 225 -8.47 23.28 -4.70
N ARG A 226 -8.62 23.45 -3.38
CA ARG A 226 -7.89 22.65 -2.37
C ARG A 226 -8.18 21.15 -2.49
N LEU A 227 -9.47 20.79 -2.66
CA LEU A 227 -9.86 19.38 -2.83
C LEU A 227 -9.34 18.80 -4.15
N SER A 228 -9.39 19.56 -5.24
CA SER A 228 -8.81 19.16 -6.53
C SER A 228 -7.30 18.94 -6.43
N TYR A 229 -6.59 19.82 -5.73
CA TYR A 229 -5.16 19.69 -5.46
C TYR A 229 -4.86 18.43 -4.61
N PHE A 230 -5.64 18.18 -3.56
CA PHE A 230 -5.54 16.96 -2.75
C PHE A 230 -5.71 15.70 -3.61
N CYS A 231 -6.79 15.61 -4.40
CA CYS A 231 -7.06 14.46 -5.26
C CYS A 231 -5.95 14.25 -6.31
N SER A 232 -5.44 15.34 -6.90
CA SER A 232 -4.34 15.27 -7.88
C SER A 232 -3.03 14.78 -7.24
N THR A 233 -2.73 15.24 -6.02
CA THR A 233 -1.54 14.81 -5.27
C THR A 233 -1.66 13.34 -4.86
N ALA A 234 -2.85 12.94 -4.39
CA ALA A 234 -3.14 11.54 -4.08
C ALA A 234 -2.99 10.64 -5.32
N ASP A 235 -3.61 10.98 -6.47
CA ASP A 235 -3.48 10.21 -7.71
C ASP A 235 -2.01 10.04 -8.13
N LYS A 236 -1.18 11.08 -7.99
CA LYS A 236 0.25 11.01 -8.26
C LYS A 236 0.97 10.05 -7.30
N CYS A 237 0.74 10.17 -5.99
CA CYS A 237 1.38 9.31 -4.99
C CYS A 237 0.96 7.84 -5.16
N PHE A 238 -0.33 7.57 -5.31
CA PHE A 238 -0.85 6.23 -5.51
C PHE A 238 -0.38 5.60 -6.82
N SER A 239 -0.48 6.33 -7.93
CA SER A 239 -0.03 5.86 -9.25
C SER A 239 1.47 5.55 -9.26
N SER A 240 2.29 6.44 -8.72
CA SER A 240 3.75 6.25 -8.65
C SER A 240 4.11 5.06 -7.77
N PHE A 241 3.43 4.91 -6.62
CA PHE A 241 3.67 3.78 -5.72
C PHE A 241 3.32 2.44 -6.38
N ILE A 242 2.11 2.30 -6.93
CA ILE A 242 1.66 1.03 -7.52
C ILE A 242 2.55 0.65 -8.71
N VAL A 243 2.88 1.61 -9.58
CA VAL A 243 3.78 1.35 -10.71
C VAL A 243 5.19 1.00 -10.24
N GLY A 244 5.71 1.71 -9.25
CA GLY A 244 7.01 1.43 -8.64
C GLY A 244 7.05 0.03 -8.03
N GLN A 245 6.06 -0.32 -7.22
CA GLN A 245 5.96 -1.61 -6.54
C GLN A 245 5.82 -2.78 -7.53
N CYS A 246 5.00 -2.63 -8.58
CA CYS A 246 4.92 -3.65 -9.62
C CYS A 246 6.25 -3.80 -10.40
N THR A 247 6.94 -2.70 -10.65
CA THR A 247 8.24 -2.73 -11.35
C THR A 247 9.30 -3.39 -10.48
N GLU A 248 9.36 -3.05 -9.21
CA GLU A 248 10.24 -3.67 -8.20
C GLU A 248 9.99 -5.17 -8.08
N ALA A 249 8.72 -5.58 -7.96
CA ALA A 249 8.31 -6.98 -7.88
C ALA A 249 8.83 -7.81 -9.06
N VAL A 250 8.71 -7.28 -10.28
CA VAL A 250 9.23 -7.95 -11.48
C VAL A 250 10.75 -8.02 -11.47
N ILE A 251 11.43 -6.92 -11.14
CA ILE A 251 12.91 -6.87 -11.09
C ILE A 251 13.43 -7.85 -10.05
N LEU A 252 12.86 -7.83 -8.84
CA LEU A 252 13.29 -8.69 -7.74
C LEU A 252 13.04 -10.17 -8.04
N GLY A 253 11.87 -10.50 -8.59
CA GLY A 253 11.52 -11.86 -9.00
C GLY A 253 12.47 -12.40 -10.07
N VAL A 254 12.76 -11.60 -11.09
CA VAL A 254 13.70 -11.98 -12.18
C VAL A 254 15.14 -12.12 -11.65
N LEU A 255 15.61 -11.16 -10.85
CA LEU A 255 16.96 -11.24 -10.27
C LEU A 255 17.11 -12.45 -9.35
N CYS A 256 16.07 -12.74 -8.54
CA CYS A 256 16.06 -13.91 -7.68
C CYS A 256 16.12 -15.20 -8.51
N ALA A 257 15.26 -15.36 -9.50
CA ALA A 257 15.23 -16.53 -10.37
C ALA A 257 16.56 -16.74 -11.12
N LEU A 258 17.12 -15.68 -11.69
CA LEU A 258 18.40 -15.73 -12.39
C LEU A 258 19.57 -16.04 -11.44
N GLY A 259 19.64 -15.39 -10.30
CA GLY A 259 20.69 -15.63 -9.31
C GLY A 259 20.67 -17.05 -8.78
N MET A 260 19.49 -17.58 -8.45
CA MET A 260 19.35 -18.98 -8.03
C MET A 260 19.70 -19.97 -9.14
N ALA A 261 19.33 -19.67 -10.41
CA ALA A 261 19.68 -20.50 -11.54
C ALA A 261 21.21 -20.55 -11.78
N ILE A 262 21.90 -19.41 -11.65
CA ILE A 262 23.36 -19.31 -11.74
C ILE A 262 24.03 -20.14 -10.63
N LEU A 263 23.50 -20.06 -9.40
CA LEU A 263 24.00 -20.81 -8.25
C LEU A 263 23.54 -22.28 -8.25
N ARG A 264 22.78 -22.71 -9.26
CA ARG A 264 22.21 -24.07 -9.37
C ARG A 264 21.39 -24.48 -8.15
N ILE A 265 20.67 -23.52 -7.57
CA ILE A 265 19.73 -23.74 -6.45
C ILE A 265 18.41 -24.26 -7.05
N PRO A 266 17.80 -25.31 -6.48
CA PRO A 266 16.54 -25.85 -6.99
C PRO A 266 15.38 -24.84 -6.85
N TYR A 267 14.32 -25.05 -7.62
CA TYR A 267 13.09 -24.22 -7.60
C TYR A 267 13.29 -22.74 -7.98
N ALA A 268 14.31 -22.40 -8.74
CA ALA A 268 14.68 -21.03 -9.08
C ALA A 268 13.51 -20.20 -9.68
N SER A 269 12.76 -20.79 -10.62
CA SER A 269 11.60 -20.13 -11.25
C SER A 269 10.45 -19.90 -10.27
N THR A 270 10.14 -20.92 -9.48
CA THR A 270 9.02 -20.88 -8.52
C THR A 270 9.31 -19.91 -7.39
N ILE A 271 10.51 -19.99 -6.78
CA ILE A 271 10.90 -19.11 -5.68
C ILE A 271 11.07 -17.67 -6.18
N GLY A 272 11.64 -17.47 -7.37
CA GLY A 272 11.72 -16.15 -7.99
C GLY A 272 10.34 -15.54 -8.23
N THR A 273 9.39 -16.33 -8.73
CA THR A 273 7.99 -15.88 -8.92
C THR A 273 7.31 -15.62 -7.57
N LEU A 274 7.54 -16.46 -6.57
CA LEU A 274 7.00 -16.28 -5.23
C LEU A 274 7.52 -14.98 -4.59
N ILE A 275 8.85 -14.75 -4.62
CA ILE A 275 9.47 -13.54 -4.09
C ILE A 275 8.97 -12.32 -4.85
N GLY A 276 8.88 -12.36 -6.19
CA GLY A 276 8.31 -11.28 -6.96
C GLY A 276 6.84 -11.01 -6.63
N ALA A 277 6.01 -12.05 -6.48
CA ALA A 277 4.60 -11.88 -6.12
C ALA A 277 4.42 -11.34 -4.69
N THR A 278 5.18 -11.87 -3.73
CA THR A 278 5.11 -11.40 -2.33
C THR A 278 5.71 -10.01 -2.16
N ALA A 279 6.69 -9.61 -2.96
CA ALA A 279 7.29 -8.27 -2.97
C ALA A 279 6.27 -7.15 -3.24
N LEU A 280 5.10 -7.47 -3.79
CA LEU A 280 4.00 -6.50 -3.87
C LEU A 280 3.56 -5.98 -2.49
N ILE A 281 3.80 -6.74 -1.42
CA ILE A 281 3.55 -6.31 -0.03
C ILE A 281 4.85 -5.75 0.53
N PRO A 282 4.98 -4.42 0.70
CA PRO A 282 6.23 -3.80 1.14
C PRO A 282 6.73 -4.41 2.46
N ILE A 283 8.03 -4.67 2.54
CA ILE A 283 8.73 -5.22 3.72
C ILE A 283 8.32 -6.67 4.00
N VAL A 284 7.04 -6.95 4.22
CA VAL A 284 6.52 -8.27 4.64
C VAL A 284 6.72 -9.32 3.56
N GLY A 285 6.59 -8.93 2.29
CA GLY A 285 6.72 -9.83 1.15
C GLY A 285 8.07 -10.53 1.06
N ALA A 286 9.15 -9.80 1.33
CA ALA A 286 10.51 -10.34 1.33
C ALA A 286 10.68 -11.47 2.38
N TYR A 287 10.13 -11.27 3.59
CA TYR A 287 10.19 -12.29 4.66
C TYR A 287 9.35 -13.53 4.33
N ILE A 288 8.15 -13.35 3.78
CA ILE A 288 7.30 -14.47 3.36
C ILE A 288 8.03 -15.29 2.29
N GLY A 289 8.54 -14.64 1.24
CA GLY A 289 9.29 -15.29 0.19
C GLY A 289 10.56 -16.01 0.68
N ALA A 290 11.28 -15.39 1.63
CA ALA A 290 12.46 -15.95 2.26
C ALA A 290 12.15 -17.23 3.04
N ILE A 291 11.15 -17.19 3.92
CA ILE A 291 10.77 -18.32 4.77
C ILE A 291 10.29 -19.49 3.93
N VAL A 292 9.34 -19.24 3.02
CA VAL A 292 8.78 -20.30 2.17
C VAL A 292 9.86 -20.84 1.24
N GLY A 293 10.65 -20.01 0.60
CA GLY A 293 11.74 -20.43 -0.28
C GLY A 293 12.82 -21.25 0.46
N ALA A 294 13.21 -20.79 1.66
CA ALA A 294 14.18 -21.53 2.48
C ALA A 294 13.66 -22.92 2.88
N LEU A 295 12.40 -23.00 3.32
CA LEU A 295 11.76 -24.28 3.66
C LEU A 295 11.69 -25.22 2.46
N MET A 296 11.34 -24.70 1.28
CA MET A 296 11.31 -25.46 0.03
C MET A 296 12.65 -26.12 -0.28
N ILE A 297 13.73 -25.36 -0.18
CA ILE A 297 15.07 -25.85 -0.50
C ILE A 297 15.60 -26.75 0.60
N LEU A 298 15.33 -26.44 1.87
CA LEU A 298 15.78 -27.20 3.05
C LEU A 298 15.38 -28.67 2.99
N VAL A 299 14.17 -28.94 2.51
CA VAL A 299 13.62 -30.31 2.40
C VAL A 299 14.40 -31.14 1.37
N VAL A 300 14.95 -30.50 0.32
CA VAL A 300 15.67 -31.19 -0.75
C VAL A 300 17.18 -31.23 -0.49
N ASP A 301 17.76 -30.10 -0.11
CA ASP A 301 19.21 -29.96 0.09
C ASP A 301 19.49 -28.86 1.15
N PRO A 302 19.82 -29.25 2.41
CA PRO A 302 20.11 -28.31 3.48
C PRO A 302 21.28 -27.35 3.18
N ILE A 303 22.29 -27.83 2.44
CA ILE A 303 23.47 -27.02 2.12
C ILE A 303 23.06 -25.93 1.12
N LYS A 304 22.24 -26.27 0.12
CA LYS A 304 21.72 -25.28 -0.82
C LYS A 304 20.75 -24.31 -0.17
N ALA A 305 20.02 -24.71 0.87
CA ALA A 305 19.20 -23.79 1.66
C ALA A 305 20.05 -22.72 2.35
N LEU A 306 21.21 -23.08 2.90
CA LEU A 306 22.17 -22.11 3.46
C LEU A 306 22.68 -21.13 2.39
N TRP A 307 23.06 -21.64 1.20
CA TRP A 307 23.48 -20.79 0.09
C TRP A 307 22.37 -19.87 -0.40
N PHE A 308 21.13 -20.34 -0.41
CA PHE A 308 19.97 -19.51 -0.74
C PHE A 308 19.78 -18.36 0.26
N ILE A 309 19.89 -18.63 1.56
CA ILE A 309 19.77 -17.57 2.59
C ILE A 309 20.86 -16.51 2.40
N ILE A 310 22.12 -16.93 2.21
CA ILE A 310 23.23 -16.00 1.96
C ILE A 310 22.98 -15.17 0.70
N PHE A 311 22.60 -15.82 -0.40
CA PHE A 311 22.25 -15.14 -1.65
C PHE A 311 21.09 -14.16 -1.46
N LEU A 312 20.05 -14.57 -0.75
CA LEU A 312 18.88 -13.73 -0.52
C LEU A 312 19.22 -12.50 0.33
N VAL A 313 20.05 -12.65 1.36
CA VAL A 313 20.53 -11.50 2.15
C VAL A 313 21.27 -10.50 1.27
N ILE A 314 22.15 -10.98 0.38
CA ILE A 314 22.85 -10.11 -0.58
C ILE A 314 21.86 -9.44 -1.52
N LEU A 315 20.90 -10.18 -2.06
CA LEU A 315 19.86 -9.65 -2.93
C LEU A 315 19.02 -8.57 -2.25
N GLN A 316 18.65 -8.80 -0.98
CA GLN A 316 17.90 -7.82 -0.18
C GLN A 316 18.72 -6.54 0.12
N GLN A 317 20.05 -6.67 0.30
CA GLN A 317 20.92 -5.49 0.43
C GLN A 317 20.98 -4.68 -0.88
N VAL A 318 21.03 -5.35 -2.03
CA VAL A 318 20.97 -4.69 -3.34
C VAL A 318 19.59 -4.05 -3.57
N GLU A 319 18.52 -4.74 -3.20
CA GLU A 319 17.16 -4.23 -3.26
C GLU A 319 17.02 -2.95 -2.43
N GLY A 320 17.30 -3.00 -1.12
CA GLY A 320 17.09 -1.89 -0.20
C GLY A 320 17.97 -0.67 -0.48
N ASN A 321 19.21 -0.87 -0.96
CA ASN A 321 20.16 0.23 -1.17
C ASN A 321 20.20 0.76 -2.63
N VAL A 322 19.79 -0.04 -3.61
CA VAL A 322 19.92 0.34 -5.04
C VAL A 322 18.58 0.33 -5.76
N ILE A 323 17.83 -0.77 -5.68
CA ILE A 323 16.60 -0.96 -6.46
C ILE A 323 15.48 -0.10 -5.89
N TYR A 324 15.17 -0.28 -4.61
CA TYR A 324 14.07 0.41 -3.94
C TYR A 324 14.18 1.95 -4.06
N PRO A 325 15.32 2.60 -3.74
CA PRO A 325 15.45 4.04 -3.88
C PRO A 325 15.25 4.55 -5.31
N LYS A 326 15.70 3.79 -6.31
CA LYS A 326 15.59 4.18 -7.73
C LYS A 326 14.19 3.96 -8.30
N VAL A 327 13.52 2.88 -7.92
CA VAL A 327 12.26 2.45 -8.53
C VAL A 327 11.05 3.02 -7.78
N VAL A 328 11.06 2.95 -6.47
CA VAL A 328 9.95 3.35 -5.60
C VAL A 328 10.26 4.66 -4.89
N GLY A 329 11.40 4.78 -4.24
CA GLY A 329 11.74 5.87 -3.34
C GLY A 329 11.77 7.24 -4.00
N SER A 330 12.37 7.37 -5.19
CA SER A 330 12.45 8.64 -5.94
C SER A 330 11.08 9.16 -6.37
N SER A 331 10.12 8.26 -6.57
CA SER A 331 8.78 8.59 -7.07
C SER A 331 7.82 9.06 -5.95
N ILE A 332 8.03 8.63 -4.71
CA ILE A 332 7.14 8.87 -3.58
C ILE A 332 7.66 9.98 -2.67
N GLY A 333 8.98 10.06 -2.45
CA GLY A 333 9.63 11.05 -1.59
C GLY A 333 9.30 10.90 -0.11
N LEU A 334 8.91 9.70 0.35
CA LEU A 334 8.61 9.39 1.74
C LEU A 334 9.83 8.77 2.42
N PRO A 335 10.34 9.29 3.54
CA PRO A 335 11.42 8.67 4.31
C PRO A 335 11.05 7.25 4.78
N GLY A 336 12.03 6.33 4.80
CA GLY A 336 11.81 4.91 5.11
C GLY A 336 11.12 4.63 6.45
N MET A 337 11.39 5.45 7.48
CA MET A 337 10.71 5.36 8.77
C MET A 337 9.18 5.51 8.64
N TRP A 338 8.73 6.45 7.81
CA TRP A 338 7.30 6.66 7.58
C TRP A 338 6.67 5.55 6.72
N VAL A 339 7.47 4.91 5.85
CA VAL A 339 7.03 3.72 5.12
C VAL A 339 6.76 2.57 6.10
N LEU A 340 7.70 2.31 7.03
CA LEU A 340 7.52 1.28 8.06
C LEU A 340 6.29 1.57 8.95
N ALA A 341 6.14 2.81 9.40
CA ALA A 341 4.97 3.22 10.19
C ALA A 341 3.66 3.02 9.42
N ALA A 342 3.63 3.41 8.14
CA ALA A 342 2.45 3.27 7.28
C ALA A 342 2.08 1.80 7.04
N VAL A 343 3.07 0.92 6.83
CA VAL A 343 2.85 -0.54 6.69
C VAL A 343 2.32 -1.13 7.98
N THR A 344 2.91 -0.77 9.14
CA THR A 344 2.50 -1.29 10.45
C THR A 344 1.07 -0.87 10.80
N VAL A 345 0.77 0.43 10.70
CA VAL A 345 -0.58 0.96 10.99
C VAL A 345 -1.58 0.45 9.96
N GLY A 346 -1.25 0.49 8.68
CA GLY A 346 -2.10 -0.01 7.61
C GLY A 346 -2.41 -1.50 7.77
N GLY A 347 -1.40 -2.29 8.13
CA GLY A 347 -1.54 -3.72 8.40
C GLY A 347 -2.49 -4.01 9.58
N GLY A 348 -2.37 -3.25 10.65
CA GLY A 348 -3.25 -3.36 11.82
C GLY A 348 -4.70 -2.97 11.54
N LEU A 349 -4.93 -2.00 10.65
CA LEU A 349 -6.27 -1.50 10.32
C LEU A 349 -6.99 -2.32 9.24
N GLY A 350 -6.27 -2.82 8.23
CA GLY A 350 -6.89 -3.43 7.07
C GLY A 350 -6.15 -4.63 6.48
N GLY A 351 -5.22 -5.25 7.25
CA GLY A 351 -4.43 -6.39 6.78
C GLY A 351 -3.58 -6.05 5.54
N ILE A 352 -3.46 -7.00 4.62
CA ILE A 352 -2.67 -6.83 3.38
C ILE A 352 -3.13 -5.62 2.54
N PRO A 353 -4.42 -5.41 2.27
CA PRO A 353 -4.89 -4.19 1.60
C PRO A 353 -4.47 -2.91 2.34
N GLY A 354 -4.57 -2.91 3.67
CA GLY A 354 -4.14 -1.77 4.49
C GLY A 354 -2.65 -1.47 4.39
N MET A 355 -1.78 -2.49 4.30
CA MET A 355 -0.34 -2.31 4.05
C MET A 355 -0.08 -1.67 2.69
N LEU A 356 -0.77 -2.14 1.65
CA LEU A 356 -0.61 -1.63 0.27
C LEU A 356 -1.09 -0.18 0.13
N PHE A 357 -2.24 0.16 0.70
CA PHE A 357 -2.80 1.51 0.59
C PHE A 357 -2.25 2.48 1.64
N GLY A 358 -1.71 1.97 2.74
CA GLY A 358 -1.14 2.76 3.84
C GLY A 358 0.03 3.63 3.38
N VAL A 359 0.96 3.06 2.61
CA VAL A 359 2.16 3.77 2.15
C VAL A 359 1.82 4.98 1.26
N PRO A 360 1.04 4.85 0.16
CA PRO A 360 0.70 6.00 -0.67
C PRO A 360 -0.22 7.00 0.04
N THR A 361 -1.02 6.57 1.02
CA THR A 361 -1.80 7.47 1.88
C THR A 361 -0.88 8.33 2.74
N ALA A 362 0.07 7.70 3.45
CA ALA A 362 1.07 8.41 4.24
C ALA A 362 1.92 9.37 3.38
N ALA A 363 2.32 8.93 2.19
CA ALA A 363 3.05 9.76 1.22
C ALA A 363 2.24 10.98 0.77
N THR A 364 0.94 10.81 0.57
CA THR A 364 0.04 11.92 0.21
C THR A 364 -0.03 12.94 1.34
N VAL A 365 -0.26 12.48 2.57
CA VAL A 365 -0.31 13.36 3.75
C VAL A 365 1.02 14.08 3.96
N TYR A 366 2.13 13.35 3.91
CA TYR A 366 3.47 13.91 4.05
C TYR A 366 3.76 15.00 3.01
N LYS A 367 3.44 14.75 1.74
CA LYS A 367 3.66 15.70 0.65
C LYS A 367 2.79 16.96 0.77
N LEU A 368 1.55 16.81 1.23
CA LEU A 368 0.66 17.94 1.49
C LEU A 368 1.18 18.81 2.64
N LEU A 369 1.60 18.20 3.74
CA LEU A 369 2.20 18.90 4.87
C LEU A 369 3.50 19.62 4.48
N GLN A 370 4.38 18.93 3.76
CA GLN A 370 5.62 19.51 3.27
C GLN A 370 5.39 20.75 2.38
N ASN A 371 4.38 20.68 1.49
CA ASN A 371 4.05 21.80 0.62
C ASN A 371 3.42 22.97 1.39
N ASP A 372 2.61 22.68 2.43
CA ASP A 372 2.04 23.74 3.29
C ASP A 372 3.13 24.45 4.10
N VAL A 373 4.04 23.68 4.69
CA VAL A 373 5.19 24.24 5.42
C VAL A 373 6.05 25.14 4.52
N ARG A 374 6.44 24.62 3.34
CA ARG A 374 7.24 25.40 2.38
C ARG A 374 6.53 26.66 1.90
N ARG A 375 5.21 26.63 1.79
CA ARG A 375 4.43 27.82 1.42
C ARG A 375 4.46 28.87 2.51
N ARG A 376 4.35 28.45 3.78
CA ARG A 376 4.43 29.36 4.95
C ARG A 376 5.82 29.94 5.13
N GLU A 377 6.87 29.12 4.94
CA GLU A 377 8.26 29.58 4.99
C GLU A 377 8.56 30.65 3.92
N ARG A 378 8.03 30.45 2.69
CA ARG A 378 8.18 31.45 1.62
C ARG A 378 7.43 32.76 1.93
N ALA A 379 6.20 32.67 2.43
CA ALA A 379 5.43 33.83 2.80
C ALA A 379 6.13 34.64 3.91
N ALA A 380 6.69 33.96 4.93
CA ALA A 380 7.46 34.61 5.98
C ALA A 380 8.75 35.26 5.44
N ALA A 381 9.46 34.61 4.53
CA ALA A 381 10.67 35.17 3.92
C ALA A 381 10.37 36.40 2.99
N GLU A 382 9.20 36.41 2.34
CA GLU A 382 8.74 37.55 1.55
C GLU A 382 8.38 38.75 2.46
N GLU A 383 7.69 38.48 3.59
CA GLU A 383 7.39 39.52 4.61
C GLU A 383 8.66 40.12 5.24
N ASP A 384 9.66 39.28 5.54
CA ASP A 384 10.96 39.76 6.08
C ASP A 384 11.71 40.59 5.03
N HIS A 385 11.63 40.25 3.74
CA HIS A 385 12.29 41.00 2.66
C HIS A 385 11.62 42.35 2.42
N GLU A 386 10.27 42.40 2.45
CA GLU A 386 9.53 43.66 2.34
C GLU A 386 9.79 44.60 3.56
N ALA A 387 9.96 44.01 4.75
CA ALA A 387 10.27 44.76 5.96
C ALA A 387 11.70 45.36 5.94
N ASP A 388 12.68 44.67 5.33
CA ASP A 388 14.05 45.15 5.17
C ASP A 388 14.17 46.21 4.05
N GLU A 389 13.33 46.19 3.01
CA GLU A 389 13.33 47.17 1.91
C GLU A 389 12.60 48.49 2.29
N ALA A 390 11.62 48.43 3.20
CA ALA A 390 10.84 49.60 3.61
C ALA A 390 11.65 50.74 4.24
N PRO A 391 12.67 50.53 5.11
CA PRO A 391 13.50 51.61 5.67
C PRO A 391 14.39 52.27 4.64
N GLN A 392 14.83 51.57 3.58
CA GLN A 392 15.73 52.12 2.56
C GLN A 392 15.03 53.06 1.56
N ALA A 393 13.71 52.90 1.36
CA ALA A 393 12.94 53.77 0.49
C ALA A 393 12.64 55.13 1.14
N GLU A 394 12.47 55.22 2.46
CA GLU A 394 12.27 56.48 3.19
C GLU A 394 13.55 57.29 3.28
N ASP A 395 14.74 56.66 3.43
CA ASP A 395 16.04 57.36 3.53
C ASP A 395 16.47 57.94 2.16
N ASN A 396 16.14 57.29 1.06
CA ASN A 396 16.41 57.82 -0.28
C ASN A 396 15.52 59.01 -0.64
N THR A 397 14.25 59.03 -0.22
CA THR A 397 13.36 60.19 -0.45
C THR A 397 13.68 61.37 0.40
N ALA A 398 14.22 61.19 1.62
CA ALA A 398 14.72 62.27 2.49
C ALA A 398 15.98 62.91 1.91
N ASN A 399 16.87 62.13 1.28
CA ASN A 399 18.11 62.63 0.68
C ASN A 399 17.92 63.37 -0.63
N GLU A 400 16.90 63.00 -1.48
CA GLU A 400 16.55 63.75 -2.68
C GLU A 400 15.89 65.10 -2.37
N GLN A 401 15.11 65.22 -1.28
CA GLN A 401 14.52 66.49 -0.87
C GLN A 401 15.51 67.47 -0.23
N SER A 402 16.59 67.01 0.37
CA SER A 402 17.64 67.86 0.92
C SER A 402 18.64 68.37 -0.15
N GLY A 403 18.80 67.65 -1.27
CA GLY A 403 19.68 68.01 -2.38
C GLY A 403 19.08 69.13 -3.32
N SER A 404 17.75 69.29 -3.32
CA SER A 404 17.10 70.27 -4.20
C SER A 404 16.95 71.69 -3.60
N GLN A 405 17.29 71.90 -2.32
CA GLN A 405 17.22 73.20 -1.65
C GLN A 405 18.53 74.00 -1.61
N THR A 406 19.68 73.41 -2.02
CA THR A 406 21.00 74.08 -1.99
C THR A 406 21.42 74.70 -3.32
N ASP A 407 20.70 74.49 -4.45
CA ASP A 407 21.07 75.01 -5.76
C ASP A 407 20.31 76.31 -6.19
N SER A 408 19.49 76.93 -5.33
CA SER A 408 18.73 78.13 -5.66
C SER A 408 19.20 79.43 -5.01
N GLN A 409 20.44 79.49 -4.41
CA GLN A 409 20.93 80.63 -3.72
C GLN A 409 22.30 81.20 -4.17
N SER A 410 22.81 80.87 -5.34
CA SER A 410 24.04 81.41 -5.85
C SER A 410 23.99 81.90 -7.27
N ASP A 411 23.06 82.82 -7.57
CA ASP A 411 23.12 83.57 -8.83
C ASP A 411 22.40 84.93 -8.67
N ASN A 412 22.97 85.86 -7.89
CA ASN A 412 22.65 87.25 -8.03
C ASN A 412 23.71 88.16 -7.31
N SER A 413 24.90 88.32 -7.90
CA SER A 413 25.71 89.52 -7.70
C SER A 413 26.93 89.52 -8.64
N SER A 414 26.82 90.17 -9.80
CA SER A 414 27.92 91.04 -10.35
C SER A 414 27.54 91.46 -11.78
N VAL A 415 26.88 92.57 -11.88
CA VAL A 415 27.05 93.52 -13.04
C VAL A 415 27.02 94.93 -12.47
N THR A 416 28.12 95.50 -12.39
CA THR A 416 28.56 96.91 -12.76
C THR A 416 30.03 96.92 -12.90
#